data_9f866b63872ecd87ab66dd927d06f64d
#
_entry.id   9f866b63872ecd87ab66dd927d06f64d
#
_cell.length_a   1.000
_cell.length_b   1.000
_cell.length_c   1.000
_cell.angle_alpha   90.00
_cell.angle_beta   90.00
_cell.angle_gamma   90.00
#
_symmetry.space_group_name_H-M   'P 1'
#
loop_
_entity.id
_entity.type
_entity.pdbx_description
1 polymer ?
#
loop_
_entity_poly.entity_id
_entity_poly.type
_entity_poly.pdbx_seq_one_letter_code
_entity_poly.pdbx_strand_id
1 'polypeptide(L)'
;MQISTKFTIAIHILAAVEYFGKTEKVTSDFLASSIGSNPVIIRNLMSDLKNAGLIEIKRGPGGIAITRPLDQITFYDVYEAVEKNKEDLFHFHDNTNPLCPVGRNIHAALYGKLQDVQKDFEESLKKHKLGDVISDLYREIETEEAE
;
A
#
# COMPACT_ATOMS: atom_id res chain seq x y z
N MET A 1 16.27 -3.15 -3.06
CA MET A 1 15.05 -2.41 -2.76
C MET A 1 13.85 -3.29 -3.04
N GLN A 2 12.92 -3.32 -2.12
CA GLN A 2 11.74 -4.15 -2.29
C GLN A 2 10.59 -3.55 -1.49
N ILE A 3 9.51 -3.21 -2.20
CA ILE A 3 8.28 -2.81 -1.54
C ILE A 3 7.63 -4.11 -1.04
N SER A 4 7.26 -4.14 0.24
CA SER A 4 6.74 -5.35 0.85
C SER A 4 5.34 -5.71 0.32
N THR A 5 4.95 -6.96 0.48
CA THR A 5 3.59 -7.41 0.15
C THR A 5 2.52 -6.72 0.99
N LYS A 6 2.89 -6.03 2.06
CA LYS A 6 1.97 -5.22 2.86
C LYS A 6 1.20 -4.21 2.01
N PHE A 7 1.87 -3.61 1.03
CA PHE A 7 1.22 -2.65 0.13
C PHE A 7 0.09 -3.31 -0.67
N THR A 8 0.37 -4.42 -1.33
CA THR A 8 -0.64 -5.11 -2.13
C THR A 8 -1.73 -5.74 -1.27
N ILE A 9 -1.38 -6.25 -0.09
CA ILE A 9 -2.37 -6.74 0.86
C ILE A 9 -3.30 -5.61 1.32
N ALA A 10 -2.75 -4.43 1.60
CA ALA A 10 -3.54 -3.27 2.01
C ALA A 10 -4.54 -2.85 0.91
N ILE A 11 -4.10 -2.82 -0.34
CA ILE A 11 -5.00 -2.57 -1.48
C ILE A 11 -6.10 -3.63 -1.54
N HIS A 12 -5.75 -4.90 -1.34
CA HIS A 12 -6.71 -6.01 -1.33
C HIS A 12 -7.75 -5.83 -0.19
N ILE A 13 -7.31 -5.42 1.00
CA ILE A 13 -8.21 -5.11 2.11
C ILE A 13 -9.24 -4.04 1.71
N LEU A 14 -8.76 -2.94 1.14
CA LEU A 14 -9.63 -1.84 0.73
C LEU A 14 -10.62 -2.28 -0.36
N ALA A 15 -10.15 -3.06 -1.33
CA ALA A 15 -11.00 -3.58 -2.40
C ALA A 15 -12.07 -4.52 -1.86
N ALA A 16 -11.73 -5.40 -0.93
CA ALA A 16 -12.67 -6.33 -0.33
C ALA A 16 -13.70 -5.60 0.54
N VAL A 17 -13.28 -4.58 1.28
CA VAL A 17 -14.19 -3.76 2.09
C VAL A 17 -15.21 -3.07 1.18
N GLU A 18 -14.78 -2.52 0.05
CA GLU A 18 -15.68 -1.86 -0.89
C GLU A 18 -16.64 -2.86 -1.54
N TYR A 19 -16.11 -3.99 -2.00
CA TYR A 19 -16.90 -4.97 -2.73
C TYR A 19 -17.95 -5.66 -1.84
N PHE A 20 -17.53 -6.12 -0.66
CA PHE A 20 -18.40 -6.90 0.23
C PHE A 20 -19.12 -6.07 1.29
N GLY A 21 -18.68 -4.84 1.53
CA GLY A 21 -19.16 -4.03 2.65
C GLY A 21 -20.64 -3.71 2.64
N LYS A 22 -21.29 -3.79 1.50
CA LYS A 22 -22.73 -3.51 1.36
C LYS A 22 -23.60 -4.72 1.66
N THR A 23 -23.06 -5.93 1.52
CA THR A 23 -23.82 -7.18 1.61
C THR A 23 -23.41 -8.06 2.78
N GLU A 24 -22.20 -7.87 3.30
CA GLU A 24 -21.65 -8.71 4.35
C GLU A 24 -20.93 -7.88 5.40
N LYS A 25 -20.82 -8.42 6.61
CA LYS A 25 -19.99 -7.86 7.65
C LYS A 25 -18.54 -8.26 7.37
N VAL A 26 -17.73 -7.30 7.02
CA VAL A 26 -16.30 -7.53 6.73
C VAL A 26 -15.52 -7.49 8.05
N THR A 27 -14.87 -8.61 8.37
CA THR A 27 -14.04 -8.77 9.58
C THR A 27 -12.62 -9.12 9.19
N SER A 28 -11.70 -9.09 10.16
CA SER A 28 -10.31 -9.49 9.92
C SER A 28 -10.20 -10.96 9.49
N ASP A 29 -11.04 -11.83 10.06
CA ASP A 29 -11.05 -13.25 9.70
C ASP A 29 -11.58 -13.46 8.27
N PHE A 30 -12.62 -12.72 7.90
CA PHE A 30 -13.15 -12.73 6.54
C PHE A 30 -12.08 -12.28 5.54
N LEU A 31 -11.40 -11.18 5.85
CA LEU A 31 -10.33 -10.65 4.99
C LEU A 31 -9.16 -11.61 4.88
N ALA A 32 -8.75 -12.23 6.00
CA ALA A 32 -7.66 -13.20 6.01
C ALA A 32 -7.96 -14.38 5.08
N SER A 33 -9.19 -14.83 5.06
CA SER A 33 -9.66 -15.91 4.17
C SER A 33 -9.59 -15.48 2.71
N SER A 34 -10.12 -14.29 2.39
CA SER A 34 -10.11 -13.77 1.02
C SER A 34 -8.69 -13.56 0.49
N ILE A 35 -7.82 -13.02 1.33
CA ILE A 35 -6.47 -12.62 0.94
C ILE A 35 -5.51 -13.81 0.97
N GLY A 36 -5.82 -14.83 1.78
CA GLY A 36 -4.93 -15.97 1.99
C GLY A 36 -3.73 -15.61 2.86
N SER A 37 -3.93 -14.73 3.84
CA SER A 37 -2.87 -14.25 4.72
C SER A 37 -3.25 -14.48 6.19
N ASN A 38 -2.23 -14.38 7.05
CA ASN A 38 -2.39 -14.55 8.49
C ASN A 38 -3.28 -13.43 9.07
N PRO A 39 -4.29 -13.77 9.90
CA PRO A 39 -5.15 -12.75 10.53
C PRO A 39 -4.41 -11.69 11.34
N VAL A 40 -3.26 -12.02 11.93
CA VAL A 40 -2.46 -11.04 12.68
C VAL A 40 -1.92 -9.96 11.75
N ILE A 41 -1.42 -10.35 10.59
CA ILE A 41 -0.94 -9.40 9.58
C ILE A 41 -2.09 -8.50 9.12
N ILE A 42 -3.25 -9.10 8.87
CA ILE A 42 -4.44 -8.34 8.45
C ILE A 42 -4.85 -7.32 9.52
N ARG A 43 -4.89 -7.72 10.79
CA ARG A 43 -5.24 -6.80 11.88
C ARG A 43 -4.24 -5.66 12.02
N ASN A 44 -2.95 -5.94 11.85
CA ASN A 44 -1.92 -4.91 11.91
C ASN A 44 -2.07 -3.91 10.76
N LEU A 45 -2.34 -4.38 9.55
CA LEU A 45 -2.57 -3.50 8.40
C LEU A 45 -3.88 -2.71 8.53
N MET A 46 -4.92 -3.31 9.10
CA MET A 46 -6.16 -2.59 9.40
C MET A 46 -5.91 -1.44 10.37
N SER A 47 -5.09 -1.67 11.40
CA SER A 47 -4.67 -0.61 12.32
C SER A 47 -3.94 0.52 11.60
N ASP A 48 -3.02 0.16 10.72
CA ASP A 48 -2.26 1.15 9.94
C ASP A 48 -3.18 1.98 9.05
N LEU A 49 -4.12 1.35 8.37
CA LEU A 49 -5.09 2.02 7.50
C LEU A 49 -6.04 2.91 8.32
N LYS A 50 -6.47 2.44 9.49
CA LYS A 50 -7.30 3.23 10.39
C LYS A 50 -6.56 4.47 10.89
N ASN A 51 -5.32 4.31 11.32
CA ASN A 51 -4.50 5.42 11.82
C ASN A 51 -4.22 6.45 10.73
N ALA A 52 -4.18 6.03 9.49
CA ALA A 52 -4.03 6.93 8.34
C ALA A 52 -5.34 7.59 7.92
N GLY A 53 -6.47 7.23 8.53
CA GLY A 53 -7.76 7.81 8.21
C GLY A 53 -8.40 7.27 6.95
N LEU A 54 -7.99 6.09 6.49
CA LEU A 54 -8.54 5.49 5.26
C LEU A 54 -9.71 4.56 5.53
N ILE A 55 -9.78 3.98 6.72
CA ILE A 55 -10.90 3.14 7.15
C ILE A 55 -11.33 3.51 8.56
N GLU A 56 -12.55 3.13 8.91
CA GLU A 56 -13.03 3.10 10.27
C GLU A 56 -13.46 1.67 10.62
N ILE A 57 -13.33 1.32 11.89
CA ILE A 57 -13.70 0.00 12.39
C ILE A 57 -14.79 0.22 13.43
N LYS A 58 -15.99 -0.31 13.14
CA LYS A 58 -17.13 -0.20 14.05
C LYS A 58 -17.27 -1.48 14.84
N ARG A 59 -17.48 -1.33 16.15
CA ARG A 59 -17.74 -2.47 17.03
C ARG A 59 -19.15 -3.01 16.77
N GLY A 60 -19.34 -4.31 17.00
CA GLY A 60 -20.63 -4.95 16.82
C GLY A 60 -20.97 -5.17 15.36
N PRO A 61 -22.21 -4.88 14.91
CA PRO A 61 -22.66 -5.21 13.57
C PRO A 61 -22.09 -4.33 12.43
N GLY A 62 -21.34 -3.28 12.78
CA GLY A 62 -20.92 -2.27 11.79
C GLY A 62 -19.78 -2.68 10.88
N GLY A 63 -18.84 -3.53 11.35
CA GLY A 63 -17.71 -3.96 10.55
C GLY A 63 -16.73 -2.85 10.18
N ILE A 64 -16.14 -2.97 8.99
CA ILE A 64 -15.12 -2.05 8.47
C ILE A 64 -15.72 -1.24 7.32
N ALA A 65 -15.43 0.06 7.27
CA ALA A 65 -15.88 0.93 6.19
C ALA A 65 -14.76 1.85 5.73
N ILE A 66 -14.75 2.18 4.44
CA ILE A 66 -13.82 3.17 3.87
C ILE A 66 -14.35 4.56 4.20
N THR A 67 -13.46 5.46 4.61
CA THR A 67 -13.81 6.78 5.14
C THR A 67 -13.74 7.93 4.15
N ARG A 68 -13.15 7.68 2.97
CA ARG A 68 -12.99 8.71 1.93
C ARG A 68 -13.57 8.22 0.61
N PRO A 69 -13.97 9.15 -0.29
CA PRO A 69 -14.30 8.77 -1.65
C PRO A 69 -13.13 8.03 -2.31
N LEU A 70 -13.44 7.00 -3.10
CA LEU A 70 -12.43 6.14 -3.71
C LEU A 70 -11.47 6.90 -4.64
N ASP A 71 -11.96 7.94 -5.29
CA ASP A 71 -11.15 8.79 -6.18
C ASP A 71 -10.23 9.75 -5.42
N GLN A 72 -10.35 9.79 -4.09
CA GLN A 72 -9.49 10.59 -3.23
C GLN A 72 -8.50 9.75 -2.41
N ILE A 73 -8.46 8.45 -2.64
CA ILE A 73 -7.48 7.56 -2.04
C ILE A 73 -6.48 7.16 -3.13
N THR A 74 -5.24 7.61 -3.00
CA THR A 74 -4.18 7.30 -3.95
C THR A 74 -3.32 6.14 -3.48
N PHE A 75 -2.55 5.56 -4.38
CA PHE A 75 -1.54 4.56 -4.02
C PHE A 75 -0.53 5.15 -3.04
N TYR A 76 -0.24 6.45 -3.16
CA TYR A 76 0.66 7.12 -2.21
C TYR A 76 0.07 7.13 -0.80
N ASP A 77 -1.24 7.38 -0.65
CA ASP A 77 -1.89 7.34 0.66
C ASP A 77 -1.75 5.96 1.32
N VAL A 78 -1.93 4.90 0.55
CA VAL A 78 -1.79 3.52 1.05
C VAL A 78 -0.32 3.22 1.38
N TYR A 79 0.59 3.61 0.51
CA TYR A 79 2.03 3.45 0.73
C TYR A 79 2.46 4.12 2.04
N GLU A 80 2.05 5.38 2.24
CA GLU A 80 2.33 6.13 3.47
C GLU A 80 1.76 5.45 4.72
N ALA A 81 0.60 4.82 4.59
CA ALA A 81 -0.07 4.17 5.71
C ALA A 81 0.66 2.91 6.19
N VAL A 82 1.19 2.11 5.27
CA VAL A 82 1.65 0.76 5.58
C VAL A 82 3.16 0.55 5.49
N GLU A 83 3.87 1.36 4.73
CA GLU A 83 5.33 1.26 4.63
C GLU A 83 5.97 2.09 5.73
N LYS A 84 6.37 1.43 6.80
CA LYS A 84 6.90 2.10 7.99
C LYS A 84 8.38 2.46 7.87
N ASN A 85 9.10 1.73 7.02
CA ASN A 85 10.49 2.03 6.71
C ASN A 85 10.55 2.94 5.50
N LYS A 86 10.01 4.16 5.64
CA LYS A 86 9.97 5.17 4.58
C LYS A 86 11.32 5.80 4.31
N GLU A 87 12.34 5.14 4.75
CA GLU A 87 13.70 5.53 4.42
C GLU A 87 13.89 5.36 2.92
N ASP A 88 15.00 5.86 2.45
CA ASP A 88 15.32 5.88 1.03
C ASP A 88 15.08 4.53 0.36
N LEU A 89 14.45 4.54 -0.81
CA LEU A 89 14.25 3.33 -1.63
C LEU A 89 15.57 2.64 -1.94
N PHE A 90 16.65 3.42 -1.97
CA PHE A 90 17.98 2.93 -2.28
C PHE A 90 18.83 2.97 -1.02
N HIS A 91 19.52 1.87 -0.76
CA HIS A 91 20.48 1.78 0.32
C HIS A 91 21.90 1.88 -0.25
N PHE A 92 22.75 2.64 0.42
CA PHE A 92 24.14 2.72 0.04
C PHE A 92 24.92 1.53 0.61
N HIS A 93 25.83 1.01 -0.18
CA HIS A 93 26.79 0.00 0.29
C HIS A 93 27.79 0.67 1.23
N ASP A 94 28.28 -0.11 2.18
CA ASP A 94 29.20 0.35 3.21
C ASP A 94 30.65 0.02 2.87
N ASN A 95 31.55 0.56 3.68
CA ASN A 95 32.98 0.20 3.70
C ASN A 95 33.71 0.53 2.39
N THR A 96 33.32 1.62 1.74
CA THR A 96 34.07 2.10 0.56
C THR A 96 35.51 2.49 0.98
N ASN A 97 36.45 2.23 0.09
CA ASN A 97 37.85 2.53 0.35
C ASN A 97 38.10 4.04 0.43
N PRO A 98 38.46 4.62 1.61
CA PRO A 98 38.68 6.06 1.75
C PRO A 98 39.88 6.58 0.99
N LEU A 99 40.78 5.70 0.55
CA LEU A 99 41.95 6.05 -0.23
C LEU A 99 41.65 6.11 -1.75
N CYS A 100 40.52 5.55 -2.16
CA CYS A 100 40.10 5.60 -3.55
C CYS A 100 39.24 6.86 -3.79
N PRO A 101 39.60 7.73 -4.72
CA PRO A 101 38.79 8.93 -5.00
C PRO A 101 37.34 8.61 -5.39
N VAL A 102 37.10 7.55 -6.11
CA VAL A 102 35.75 7.10 -6.47
C VAL A 102 34.99 6.57 -5.24
N GLY A 103 35.60 5.65 -4.50
CA GLY A 103 34.98 5.09 -3.28
C GLY A 103 34.67 6.16 -2.24
N ARG A 104 35.52 7.14 -2.12
CA ARG A 104 35.35 8.24 -1.17
C ARG A 104 34.21 9.20 -1.54
N ASN A 105 33.89 9.30 -2.83
CA ASN A 105 32.94 10.30 -3.33
C ASN A 105 31.65 9.70 -3.94
N ILE A 106 31.54 8.38 -4.06
CA ILE A 106 30.42 7.75 -4.79
C ILE A 106 29.06 8.06 -4.15
N HIS A 107 28.97 8.03 -2.82
CA HIS A 107 27.70 8.29 -2.13
C HIS A 107 27.23 9.72 -2.38
N ALA A 108 28.13 10.69 -2.28
CA ALA A 108 27.81 12.09 -2.55
C ALA A 108 27.39 12.30 -4.01
N ALA A 109 28.04 11.62 -4.94
CA ALA A 109 27.72 11.72 -6.37
C ALA A 109 26.36 11.12 -6.72
N LEU A 110 25.96 10.06 -6.03
CA LEU A 110 24.68 9.35 -6.28
C LEU A 110 23.49 9.97 -5.56
N TYR A 111 23.71 10.59 -4.40
CA TYR A 111 22.65 10.93 -3.46
C TYR A 111 21.54 11.76 -4.11
N GLY A 112 21.89 12.86 -4.76
CA GLY A 112 20.89 13.74 -5.39
C GLY A 112 20.08 13.08 -6.49
N LYS A 113 20.74 12.23 -7.29
CA LYS A 113 20.09 11.52 -8.39
C LYS A 113 19.12 10.46 -7.87
N LEU A 114 19.51 9.75 -6.81
CA LEU A 114 18.64 8.75 -6.19
C LEU A 114 17.45 9.40 -5.48
N GLN A 115 17.64 10.59 -4.90
CA GLN A 115 16.53 11.36 -4.33
C GLN A 115 15.53 11.78 -5.41
N ASP A 116 16.00 12.16 -6.58
CA ASP A 116 15.13 12.51 -7.70
C ASP A 116 14.31 11.31 -8.16
N VAL A 117 14.92 10.13 -8.25
CA VAL A 117 14.22 8.88 -8.62
C VAL A 117 13.15 8.55 -7.58
N GLN A 118 13.46 8.67 -6.30
CA GLN A 118 12.50 8.41 -5.23
C GLN A 118 11.32 9.37 -5.32
N LYS A 119 11.57 10.64 -5.55
CA LYS A 119 10.53 11.65 -5.70
C LYS A 119 9.61 11.32 -6.89
N ASP A 120 10.19 10.92 -8.02
CA ASP A 120 9.43 10.51 -9.20
C ASP A 120 8.56 9.28 -8.91
N PHE A 121 9.08 8.33 -8.16
CA PHE A 121 8.33 7.15 -7.71
C PHE A 121 7.12 7.57 -6.87
N GLU A 122 7.31 8.44 -5.89
CA GLU A 122 6.22 8.92 -5.04
C GLU A 122 5.17 9.70 -5.83
N GLU A 123 5.61 10.53 -6.77
CA GLU A 123 4.69 11.26 -7.65
C GLU A 123 3.89 10.31 -8.55
N SER A 124 4.51 9.22 -8.99
CA SER A 124 3.80 8.19 -9.76
C SER A 124 2.70 7.52 -8.92
N LEU A 125 2.99 7.22 -7.65
CA LEU A 125 1.99 6.64 -6.74
C LEU A 125 0.76 7.55 -6.57
N LYS A 126 0.97 8.86 -6.58
CA LYS A 126 -0.12 9.85 -6.43
C LYS A 126 -1.06 9.89 -7.63
N LYS A 127 -0.63 9.37 -8.77
CA LYS A 127 -1.43 9.35 -10.01
C LYS A 127 -2.40 8.18 -10.09
N HIS A 128 -2.19 7.14 -9.28
CA HIS A 128 -3.03 5.95 -9.28
C HIS A 128 -4.00 5.99 -8.09
N LYS A 129 -5.26 5.75 -8.36
CA LYS A 129 -6.33 5.90 -7.36
C LYS A 129 -7.00 4.57 -7.09
N LEU A 130 -7.47 4.40 -5.86
CA LEU A 130 -8.21 3.21 -5.46
C LEU A 130 -9.45 3.01 -6.33
N GLY A 131 -10.13 4.09 -6.70
CA GLY A 131 -11.29 4.03 -7.57
C GLY A 131 -11.01 3.33 -8.90
N ASP A 132 -9.84 3.54 -9.47
CA ASP A 132 -9.46 2.89 -10.72
C ASP A 132 -9.27 1.38 -10.55
N VAL A 133 -8.68 0.97 -9.42
CA VAL A 133 -8.53 -0.46 -9.08
C VAL A 133 -9.90 -1.11 -8.92
N ILE A 134 -10.81 -0.45 -8.22
CA ILE A 134 -12.15 -0.96 -7.99
C ILE A 134 -12.91 -1.10 -9.31
N SER A 135 -12.81 -0.10 -10.18
CA SER A 135 -13.43 -0.15 -11.50
C SER A 135 -12.90 -1.32 -12.34
N ASP A 136 -11.59 -1.52 -12.32
CA ASP A 136 -10.96 -2.62 -13.03
C ASP A 136 -11.38 -3.97 -12.43
N LEU A 137 -11.48 -4.04 -11.10
CA LEU A 137 -11.90 -5.24 -10.40
C LEU A 137 -13.33 -5.65 -10.79
N TYR A 138 -14.26 -4.71 -10.79
CA TYR A 138 -15.63 -4.97 -11.21
C TYR A 138 -15.70 -5.47 -12.65
N ARG A 139 -14.93 -4.87 -13.54
CA ARG A 139 -14.87 -5.28 -14.94
C ARG A 139 -14.34 -6.71 -15.08
N GLU A 140 -13.31 -7.07 -14.33
CA GLU A 140 -12.76 -8.43 -14.35
C GLU A 140 -13.77 -9.46 -13.83
N ILE A 141 -14.50 -9.13 -12.76
CA ILE A 141 -15.53 -9.99 -12.19
C ILE A 141 -16.67 -10.20 -13.20
N GLU A 142 -17.14 -9.13 -13.85
CA GLU A 142 -18.18 -9.20 -14.87
C GLU A 142 -17.76 -10.07 -16.05
N THR A 143 -16.52 -9.95 -16.49
CA THR A 143 -15.96 -10.78 -17.56
C THR A 143 -15.92 -12.25 -17.17
N GLU A 144 -15.52 -12.55 -15.94
CA GLU A 144 -15.50 -13.90 -15.40
C GLU A 144 -16.90 -14.51 -15.36
N GLU A 145 -17.90 -13.75 -14.90
CA GLU A 145 -19.28 -14.20 -14.81
C GLU A 145 -19.91 -14.43 -16.17
N ALA A 146 -19.44 -13.74 -17.20
CA ALA A 146 -19.94 -13.87 -18.57
C ALA A 146 -19.40 -15.12 -19.29
N GLU A 147 -18.36 -15.75 -18.75
CA GLU A 147 -17.78 -16.99 -19.27
C GLU A 147 -18.50 -18.19 -18.62
#